data_acadc5ea285d0025b2502e66553c985b
#
_entry.id   acadc5ea285d0025b2502e66553c985b
#
_cell.length_a   1.000
_cell.length_b   1.000
_cell.length_c   1.000
_cell.angle_alpha   90.00
_cell.angle_beta   90.00
_cell.angle_gamma   90.00
#
_symmetry.space_group_name_H-M   'P 1'
#
loop_
_entity.id
_entity.type
_entity.pdbx_description
1 polymer ?
#
loop_
_entity_poly.entity_id
_entity_poly.type
_entity_poly.pdbx_seq_one_letter_code
_entity_poly.pdbx_strand_id
1 'polypeptide(L)'
;MNTFSWIFLLALGVSLALKLWLARRQLQNVAANRGRVPDAFADSIQLEAHQKAADYTITNTLQGRLELVYNSLLLVGWTLGGGLQWLDSSWQQFGWGTIPTGVAMLVSAFLIMALLELPFSLYHTFVIEERFGFNKTTPATFIGDMAKQALLMLILGVPLAWAALWLMQESGHLWWLYLWLLWAGFSLLMLWAYPAVIAPLFNKFTLLDDENLQHRIQSLLDRCGFKSRGIYVMDGSRRSGHGNAYFTGMGQNKRIVFFDTLLKTLEADEIEAVLAHELGHFKRKHVQKRIVTMMLMSLAGLALLGWLIEQNWFYQGLGVQQPSNHLALLLFLMVSPVFTIFLQPLFSWFSRRHEFEADDYAATQASAADLIRALVKMYKENASTLTPDPLYSAFYDSHPPAPVRVAHLSTKTG
;
A
#
# COMPACT_ATOMS: atom_id res chain seq x y z
N MET A 1 31.83 -13.61 5.36
CA MET A 1 30.48 -14.11 5.12
C MET A 1 30.29 -15.37 5.97
N ASN A 2 29.15 -15.48 6.65
CA ASN A 2 28.78 -16.67 7.43
C ASN A 2 27.59 -17.41 6.79
N THR A 3 27.08 -18.45 7.42
CA THR A 3 25.94 -19.24 6.90
C THR A 3 24.71 -18.37 6.66
N PHE A 4 24.42 -17.38 7.51
CA PHE A 4 23.28 -16.51 7.35
C PHE A 4 23.40 -15.58 6.12
N SER A 5 24.62 -15.15 5.77
CA SER A 5 24.86 -14.42 4.51
C SER A 5 24.37 -15.22 3.29
N TRP A 6 24.67 -16.51 3.26
CA TRP A 6 24.26 -17.40 2.15
C TRP A 6 22.75 -17.65 2.15
N ILE A 7 22.14 -17.83 3.33
CA ILE A 7 20.68 -17.95 3.46
C ILE A 7 19.99 -16.68 2.96
N PHE A 8 20.48 -15.51 3.37
CA PHE A 8 19.95 -14.22 2.91
C PHE A 8 20.08 -14.04 1.40
N LEU A 9 21.26 -14.29 0.83
CA LEU A 9 21.47 -14.17 -0.62
C LEU A 9 20.63 -15.17 -1.40
N LEU A 10 20.49 -16.39 -0.94
CA LEU A 10 19.63 -17.39 -1.55
C LEU A 10 18.16 -16.94 -1.50
N ALA A 11 17.68 -16.50 -0.34
CA ALA A 11 16.32 -16.01 -0.18
C ALA A 11 16.05 -14.79 -1.06
N LEU A 12 16.99 -13.85 -1.14
CA LEU A 12 16.90 -12.68 -2.01
C LEU A 12 16.88 -13.09 -3.49
N GLY A 13 17.75 -14.00 -3.90
CA GLY A 13 17.80 -14.53 -5.27
C GLY A 13 16.50 -15.25 -5.65
N VAL A 14 15.97 -16.10 -4.78
CA VAL A 14 14.69 -16.81 -5.00
C VAL A 14 13.53 -15.81 -5.05
N SER A 15 13.49 -14.85 -4.13
CA SER A 15 12.47 -13.79 -4.11
C SER A 15 12.50 -12.97 -5.40
N LEU A 16 13.68 -12.53 -5.84
CA LEU A 16 13.85 -11.77 -7.08
C LEU A 16 13.46 -12.59 -8.30
N ALA A 17 13.93 -13.84 -8.39
CA ALA A 17 13.59 -14.74 -9.50
C ALA A 17 12.08 -14.98 -9.59
N LEU A 18 11.41 -15.24 -8.46
CA LEU A 18 9.96 -15.41 -8.39
C LEU A 18 9.22 -14.16 -8.87
N LYS A 19 9.59 -12.98 -8.38
CA LYS A 19 8.96 -11.70 -8.77
C LYS A 19 9.15 -11.41 -10.26
N LEU A 20 10.35 -11.62 -10.79
CA LEU A 20 10.65 -11.41 -12.23
C LEU A 20 9.91 -12.43 -13.09
N TRP A 21 9.78 -13.67 -12.66
CA TRP A 21 9.01 -14.69 -13.35
C TRP A 21 7.51 -14.35 -13.40
N LEU A 22 6.92 -13.93 -12.27
CA LEU A 22 5.53 -13.49 -12.21
C LEU A 22 5.30 -12.26 -13.11
N ALA A 23 6.19 -11.27 -13.07
CA ALA A 23 6.12 -10.10 -13.92
C ALA A 23 6.23 -10.46 -15.42
N ARG A 24 7.09 -11.44 -15.78
CA ARG A 24 7.17 -11.95 -17.16
C ARG A 24 5.85 -12.60 -17.58
N ARG A 25 5.24 -13.40 -16.74
CA ARG A 25 3.92 -14.02 -17.02
C ARG A 25 2.84 -12.96 -17.26
N GLN A 26 2.80 -11.93 -16.39
CA GLN A 26 1.88 -10.80 -16.52
C GLN A 26 2.04 -10.11 -17.88
N LEU A 27 3.28 -9.77 -18.26
CA LEU A 27 3.59 -9.16 -19.56
C LEU A 27 3.12 -10.02 -20.73
N GLN A 28 3.41 -11.32 -20.70
CA GLN A 28 3.03 -12.25 -21.76
C GLN A 28 1.50 -12.39 -21.88
N ASN A 29 0.81 -12.55 -20.74
CA ASN A 29 -0.64 -12.74 -20.75
C ASN A 29 -1.37 -11.47 -21.20
N VAL A 30 -0.98 -10.30 -20.70
CA VAL A 30 -1.61 -9.03 -21.09
C VAL A 30 -1.33 -8.71 -22.56
N ALA A 31 -0.10 -8.93 -23.04
CA ALA A 31 0.25 -8.70 -24.44
C ALA A 31 -0.50 -9.65 -25.39
N ALA A 32 -0.64 -10.92 -25.02
CA ALA A 32 -1.36 -11.91 -25.83
C ALA A 32 -2.85 -11.60 -25.98
N ASN A 33 -3.46 -10.97 -24.96
CA ASN A 33 -4.88 -10.64 -24.93
C ASN A 33 -5.20 -9.18 -25.34
N ARG A 34 -4.18 -8.38 -25.67
CA ARG A 34 -4.32 -6.95 -26.02
C ARG A 34 -5.23 -6.69 -27.22
N GLY A 35 -5.29 -7.63 -28.17
CA GLY A 35 -6.03 -7.47 -29.44
C GLY A 35 -7.53 -7.78 -29.35
N ARG A 36 -8.02 -8.28 -28.21
CA ARG A 36 -9.42 -8.68 -28.06
C ARG A 36 -9.96 -8.37 -26.68
N VAL A 37 -11.04 -7.62 -26.62
CA VAL A 37 -11.79 -7.40 -25.38
C VAL A 37 -12.42 -8.73 -24.94
N PRO A 38 -12.34 -9.14 -23.68
CA PRO A 38 -13.06 -10.32 -23.19
C PRO A 38 -14.57 -10.19 -23.43
N ASP A 39 -15.22 -11.27 -23.83
CA ASP A 39 -16.61 -11.26 -24.28
C ASP A 39 -17.59 -10.64 -23.24
N ALA A 40 -17.34 -10.84 -21.96
CA ALA A 40 -18.14 -10.25 -20.88
C ALA A 40 -18.09 -8.70 -20.82
N PHE A 41 -17.19 -8.06 -21.55
CA PHE A 41 -17.00 -6.59 -21.56
C PHE A 41 -17.11 -6.00 -22.96
N ALA A 42 -17.35 -6.81 -24.00
CA ALA A 42 -17.32 -6.38 -25.39
C ALA A 42 -18.33 -5.25 -25.69
N ASP A 43 -19.50 -5.28 -25.04
CA ASP A 43 -20.54 -4.26 -25.21
C ASP A 43 -20.27 -2.97 -24.43
N SER A 44 -19.36 -3.00 -23.44
CA SER A 44 -19.15 -1.90 -22.48
C SER A 44 -17.79 -1.22 -22.63
N ILE A 45 -16.79 -1.93 -23.13
CA ILE A 45 -15.41 -1.46 -23.25
C ILE A 45 -14.95 -1.55 -24.70
N GLN A 46 -14.62 -0.42 -25.28
CA GLN A 46 -14.07 -0.36 -26.64
C GLN A 46 -12.65 -0.93 -26.69
N LEU A 47 -12.25 -1.48 -27.85
CA LEU A 47 -10.94 -2.08 -28.04
C LEU A 47 -9.80 -1.12 -27.69
N GLU A 48 -9.93 0.17 -28.05
CA GLU A 48 -8.91 1.18 -27.75
C GLU A 48 -8.69 1.38 -26.26
N ALA A 49 -9.77 1.39 -25.45
CA ALA A 49 -9.68 1.50 -24.00
C ALA A 49 -9.03 0.23 -23.40
N HIS A 50 -9.35 -0.95 -23.90
CA HIS A 50 -8.71 -2.20 -23.51
C HIS A 50 -7.22 -2.22 -23.87
N GLN A 51 -6.86 -1.75 -25.06
CA GLN A 51 -5.47 -1.64 -25.50
C GLN A 51 -4.69 -0.61 -24.64
N LYS A 52 -5.31 0.53 -24.30
CA LYS A 52 -4.71 1.50 -23.39
C LYS A 52 -4.43 0.88 -22.03
N ALA A 53 -5.38 0.10 -21.48
CA ALA A 53 -5.22 -0.60 -20.20
C ALA A 53 -4.11 -1.66 -20.25
N ALA A 54 -4.01 -2.40 -21.36
CA ALA A 54 -2.94 -3.36 -21.59
C ALA A 54 -1.57 -2.67 -21.69
N ASP A 55 -1.45 -1.60 -22.47
CA ASP A 55 -0.20 -0.83 -22.66
C ASP A 55 0.25 -0.17 -21.35
N TYR A 56 -0.68 0.38 -20.57
CA TYR A 56 -0.41 0.94 -19.25
C TYR A 56 0.12 -0.14 -18.29
N THR A 57 -0.56 -1.29 -18.22
CA THR A 57 -0.12 -2.43 -17.39
C THR A 57 1.25 -2.94 -17.81
N ILE A 58 1.51 -3.07 -19.12
CA ILE A 58 2.82 -3.50 -19.66
C ILE A 58 3.90 -2.50 -19.25
N THR A 59 3.65 -1.20 -19.44
CA THR A 59 4.63 -0.14 -19.13
C THR A 59 4.98 -0.13 -17.64
N ASN A 60 3.98 -0.18 -16.75
CA ASN A 60 4.18 -0.23 -15.31
C ASN A 60 4.90 -1.51 -14.87
N THR A 61 4.56 -2.66 -15.46
CA THR A 61 5.23 -3.92 -15.15
C THR A 61 6.71 -3.91 -15.58
N LEU A 62 7.03 -3.28 -16.71
CA LEU A 62 8.42 -3.13 -17.16
C LEU A 62 9.23 -2.24 -16.22
N GLN A 63 8.68 -1.08 -15.81
CA GLN A 63 9.32 -0.23 -14.80
C GLN A 63 9.52 -0.99 -13.50
N GLY A 64 8.47 -1.65 -12.98
CA GLY A 64 8.55 -2.41 -11.74
C GLY A 64 9.61 -3.52 -11.76
N ARG A 65 9.89 -4.13 -12.93
CA ARG A 65 10.99 -5.10 -13.06
C ARG A 65 12.37 -4.45 -12.89
N LEU A 66 12.56 -3.25 -13.42
CA LEU A 66 13.81 -2.50 -13.23
C LEU A 66 13.98 -2.12 -11.75
N GLU A 67 12.91 -1.64 -11.11
CA GLU A 67 12.91 -1.32 -9.69
C GLU A 67 13.21 -2.54 -8.80
N LEU A 68 12.68 -3.71 -9.13
CA LEU A 68 12.97 -4.96 -8.40
C LEU A 68 14.46 -5.31 -8.41
N VAL A 69 15.10 -5.21 -9.57
CA VAL A 69 16.55 -5.47 -9.71
C VAL A 69 17.35 -4.40 -8.97
N TYR A 70 17.01 -3.13 -9.19
CA TYR A 70 17.68 -2.00 -8.56
C TYR A 70 17.62 -2.08 -7.03
N ASN A 71 16.43 -2.28 -6.46
CA ASN A 71 16.23 -2.37 -5.01
C ASN A 71 16.91 -3.61 -4.40
N SER A 72 16.99 -4.72 -5.15
CA SER A 72 17.75 -5.89 -4.72
C SER A 72 19.25 -5.60 -4.65
N LEU A 73 19.80 -4.88 -5.64
CA LEU A 73 21.20 -4.46 -5.63
C LEU A 73 21.48 -3.43 -4.53
N LEU A 74 20.58 -2.47 -4.31
CA LEU A 74 20.68 -1.53 -3.21
C LEU A 74 20.68 -2.23 -1.85
N LEU A 75 19.79 -3.23 -1.65
CA LEU A 75 19.75 -3.99 -0.40
C LEU A 75 21.07 -4.72 -0.15
N VAL A 76 21.67 -5.32 -1.18
CA VAL A 76 23.01 -5.93 -1.06
C VAL A 76 24.06 -4.86 -0.77
N GLY A 77 24.02 -3.71 -1.43
CA GLY A 77 24.93 -2.59 -1.19
C GLY A 77 24.84 -2.03 0.23
N TRP A 78 23.63 -1.85 0.74
CA TRP A 78 23.40 -1.41 2.13
C TRP A 78 23.88 -2.43 3.17
N THR A 79 23.68 -3.73 2.91
CA THR A 79 24.05 -4.82 3.82
C THR A 79 25.49 -5.27 3.56
N LEU A 80 25.67 -6.29 2.75
CA LEU A 80 26.97 -6.94 2.49
C LEU A 80 27.99 -6.02 1.82
N GLY A 81 27.53 -5.00 1.09
CA GLY A 81 28.37 -3.95 0.51
C GLY A 81 28.89 -2.93 1.52
N GLY A 82 28.49 -3.03 2.80
CA GLY A 82 28.99 -2.20 3.89
C GLY A 82 28.37 -0.79 3.98
N GLY A 83 27.32 -0.48 3.22
CA GLY A 83 26.68 0.84 3.22
C GLY A 83 26.16 1.24 4.60
N LEU A 84 25.52 0.33 5.34
CA LEU A 84 25.07 0.58 6.70
C LEU A 84 26.24 0.79 7.68
N GLN A 85 27.27 -0.03 7.57
CA GLN A 85 28.46 0.11 8.41
C GLN A 85 29.17 1.43 8.16
N TRP A 86 29.28 1.86 6.89
CA TRP A 86 29.86 3.14 6.53
C TRP A 86 29.06 4.32 7.09
N LEU A 87 27.73 4.29 6.94
CA LEU A 87 26.85 5.37 7.43
C LEU A 87 26.89 5.46 8.95
N ASP A 88 26.84 4.32 9.65
CA ASP A 88 26.93 4.24 11.10
C ASP A 88 28.27 4.79 11.62
N SER A 89 29.39 4.34 11.03
CA SER A 89 30.73 4.83 11.37
C SER A 89 30.87 6.33 11.14
N SER A 90 30.22 6.89 10.12
CA SER A 90 30.21 8.33 9.86
C SER A 90 29.51 9.12 10.98
N TRP A 91 28.39 8.61 11.49
CA TRP A 91 27.68 9.27 12.61
C TRP A 91 28.38 9.08 13.94
N GLN A 92 29.03 7.94 14.18
CA GLN A 92 29.78 7.70 15.44
C GLN A 92 30.93 8.71 15.66
N GLN A 93 31.50 9.26 14.59
CA GLN A 93 32.57 10.26 14.68
C GLN A 93 32.17 11.55 15.42
N PHE A 94 30.85 11.86 15.46
CA PHE A 94 30.37 13.06 16.17
C PHE A 94 30.29 12.92 17.71
N GLY A 95 30.34 11.68 18.23
CA GLY A 95 30.35 11.43 19.66
C GLY A 95 29.09 11.85 20.43
N TRP A 96 27.92 11.87 19.78
CA TRP A 96 26.65 12.33 20.36
C TRP A 96 25.99 11.38 21.38
N GLY A 97 26.59 10.24 21.64
CA GLY A 97 26.00 9.17 22.44
C GLY A 97 25.09 8.25 21.61
N THR A 98 24.65 7.15 22.23
CA THR A 98 24.03 6.01 21.51
C THR A 98 22.68 6.35 20.86
N ILE A 99 21.78 7.03 21.59
CA ILE A 99 20.43 7.33 21.09
C ILE A 99 20.46 8.41 20.00
N PRO A 100 21.05 9.60 20.18
CA PRO A 100 21.12 10.61 19.13
C PRO A 100 21.82 10.12 17.85
N THR A 101 22.93 9.39 17.99
CA THR A 101 23.65 8.77 16.87
C THR A 101 22.74 7.77 16.13
N GLY A 102 22.03 6.91 16.87
CA GLY A 102 21.11 5.94 16.29
C GLY A 102 19.92 6.61 15.58
N VAL A 103 19.35 7.67 16.12
CA VAL A 103 18.28 8.45 15.47
C VAL A 103 18.78 9.09 14.18
N ALA A 104 19.96 9.74 14.22
CA ALA A 104 20.56 10.34 13.04
C ALA A 104 20.85 9.32 11.95
N MET A 105 21.34 8.15 12.35
CA MET A 105 21.58 7.01 11.44
C MET A 105 20.29 6.51 10.79
N LEU A 106 19.23 6.25 11.55
CA LEU A 106 17.95 5.82 11.04
C LEU A 106 17.34 6.84 10.07
N VAL A 107 17.29 8.12 10.49
CA VAL A 107 16.71 9.20 9.68
C VAL A 107 17.48 9.38 8.38
N SER A 108 18.81 9.43 8.44
CA SER A 108 19.64 9.59 7.24
C SER A 108 19.55 8.39 6.32
N ALA A 109 19.48 7.17 6.84
CA ALA A 109 19.28 5.97 6.02
C ALA A 109 17.95 6.03 5.25
N PHE A 110 16.84 6.37 5.91
CA PHE A 110 15.54 6.52 5.24
C PHE A 110 15.53 7.67 4.22
N LEU A 111 16.15 8.80 4.51
CA LEU A 111 16.28 9.92 3.56
C LEU A 111 17.11 9.53 2.33
N ILE A 112 18.23 8.86 2.52
CA ILE A 112 19.07 8.40 1.40
C ILE A 112 18.30 7.38 0.56
N MET A 113 17.62 6.41 1.17
CA MET A 113 16.80 5.45 0.43
C MET A 113 15.72 6.15 -0.39
N ALA A 114 15.01 7.12 0.20
CA ALA A 114 13.99 7.90 -0.52
C ALA A 114 14.60 8.70 -1.70
N LEU A 115 15.79 9.26 -1.55
CA LEU A 115 16.50 9.95 -2.62
C LEU A 115 16.94 8.99 -3.73
N LEU A 116 17.35 7.77 -3.39
CA LEU A 116 17.74 6.74 -4.36
C LEU A 116 16.53 6.21 -5.15
N GLU A 117 15.32 6.24 -4.59
CA GLU A 117 14.07 5.88 -5.28
C GLU A 117 13.46 7.04 -6.10
N LEU A 118 13.88 8.28 -5.85
CA LEU A 118 13.32 9.47 -6.49
C LEU A 118 13.32 9.44 -8.03
N PRO A 119 14.37 8.95 -8.73
CA PRO A 119 14.36 8.86 -10.19
C PRO A 119 13.21 8.01 -10.74
N PHE A 120 12.87 6.89 -10.09
CA PHE A 120 11.75 6.04 -10.49
C PHE A 120 10.40 6.73 -10.26
N SER A 121 10.24 7.42 -9.13
CA SER A 121 9.03 8.19 -8.83
C SER A 121 8.81 9.34 -9.83
N LEU A 122 9.88 10.06 -10.21
CA LEU A 122 9.83 11.10 -11.23
C LEU A 122 9.46 10.53 -12.60
N TYR A 123 10.09 9.43 -12.99
CA TYR A 123 9.79 8.76 -14.27
C TYR A 123 8.36 8.24 -14.31
N HIS A 124 7.89 7.60 -13.24
CA HIS A 124 6.51 7.14 -13.14
C HIS A 124 5.53 8.31 -13.29
N THR A 125 5.68 9.37 -12.50
CA THR A 125 4.74 10.47 -12.46
C THR A 125 4.74 11.29 -13.76
N PHE A 126 5.92 11.72 -14.23
CA PHE A 126 6.02 12.69 -15.32
C PHE A 126 6.24 12.07 -16.70
N VAL A 127 6.49 10.77 -16.79
CA VAL A 127 6.61 10.08 -18.07
C VAL A 127 5.48 9.06 -18.26
N ILE A 128 5.30 8.13 -17.33
CA ILE A 128 4.28 7.08 -17.50
C ILE A 128 2.88 7.64 -17.30
N GLU A 129 2.58 8.21 -16.14
CA GLU A 129 1.26 8.76 -15.84
C GLU A 129 0.87 9.87 -16.82
N GLU A 130 1.82 10.70 -17.25
CA GLU A 130 1.62 11.74 -18.27
C GLU A 130 1.25 11.13 -19.62
N ARG A 131 2.02 10.12 -20.07
CA ARG A 131 1.78 9.42 -21.34
C ARG A 131 0.37 8.83 -21.44
N PHE A 132 -0.15 8.31 -20.35
CA PHE A 132 -1.49 7.71 -20.31
C PHE A 132 -2.60 8.70 -19.89
N GLY A 133 -2.26 9.96 -19.63
CA GLY A 133 -3.21 11.04 -19.33
C GLY A 133 -3.70 11.07 -17.88
N PHE A 134 -3.02 10.36 -16.98
CA PHE A 134 -3.38 10.28 -15.56
C PHE A 134 -2.68 11.32 -14.71
N ASN A 135 -1.49 11.81 -15.11
CA ASN A 135 -0.80 12.84 -14.35
C ASN A 135 -1.56 14.18 -14.39
N LYS A 136 -1.83 14.71 -13.20
CA LYS A 136 -2.32 16.08 -12.99
C LYS A 136 -1.41 16.86 -12.05
N THR A 137 -0.34 16.22 -11.60
CA THR A 137 0.64 16.80 -10.67
C THR A 137 1.60 17.70 -11.42
N THR A 138 1.71 18.96 -10.96
CA THR A 138 2.77 19.87 -11.45
C THR A 138 4.08 19.60 -10.73
N PRO A 139 5.26 19.95 -11.31
CA PRO A 139 6.54 19.86 -10.61
C PRO A 139 6.54 20.60 -9.26
N ALA A 140 5.90 21.75 -9.16
CA ALA A 140 5.77 22.51 -7.90
C ALA A 140 4.95 21.75 -6.86
N THR A 141 3.84 21.11 -7.27
CA THR A 141 3.04 20.24 -6.38
C THR A 141 3.86 19.04 -5.91
N PHE A 142 4.58 18.40 -6.82
CA PHE A 142 5.44 17.25 -6.50
C PHE A 142 6.50 17.60 -5.46
N ILE A 143 7.26 18.68 -5.69
CA ILE A 143 8.30 19.16 -4.74
C ILE A 143 7.66 19.56 -3.40
N GLY A 144 6.54 20.28 -3.43
CA GLY A 144 5.82 20.67 -2.22
C GLY A 144 5.32 19.48 -1.39
N ASP A 145 4.82 18.43 -2.06
CA ASP A 145 4.37 17.22 -1.38
C ASP A 145 5.56 16.41 -0.84
N MET A 146 6.68 16.37 -1.55
CA MET A 146 7.92 15.75 -1.09
C MET A 146 8.48 16.46 0.15
N ALA A 147 8.48 17.79 0.18
CA ALA A 147 8.90 18.58 1.33
C ALA A 147 7.98 18.34 2.55
N LYS A 148 6.66 18.29 2.35
CA LYS A 148 5.70 17.95 3.42
C LYS A 148 5.92 16.54 3.96
N GLN A 149 6.15 15.55 3.08
CA GLN A 149 6.43 14.16 3.47
C GLN A 149 7.72 14.08 4.29
N ALA A 150 8.79 14.75 3.86
CA ALA A 150 10.05 14.81 4.60
C ALA A 150 9.86 15.47 5.98
N LEU A 151 9.11 16.57 6.05
CA LEU A 151 8.79 17.24 7.31
C LEU A 151 7.96 16.34 8.25
N LEU A 152 6.94 15.66 7.73
CA LEU A 152 6.15 14.70 8.51
C LEU A 152 7.00 13.53 9.00
N MET A 153 7.89 13.01 8.16
CA MET A 153 8.83 11.97 8.55
C MET A 153 9.74 12.45 9.71
N LEU A 154 10.21 13.69 9.69
CA LEU A 154 11.00 14.25 10.78
C LEU A 154 10.15 14.47 12.04
N ILE A 155 8.96 15.06 11.93
CA ILE A 155 8.09 15.38 13.08
C ILE A 155 7.60 14.10 13.79
N LEU A 156 7.25 13.07 13.04
CA LEU A 156 6.72 11.82 13.58
C LEU A 156 7.80 10.76 13.79
N GLY A 157 8.73 10.65 12.84
CA GLY A 157 9.74 9.60 12.82
C GLY A 157 10.86 9.83 13.84
N VAL A 158 11.33 11.07 14.03
CA VAL A 158 12.40 11.36 15.00
C VAL A 158 11.96 11.03 16.44
N PRO A 159 10.79 11.50 16.94
CA PRO A 159 10.34 11.13 18.29
C PRO A 159 10.07 9.63 18.42
N LEU A 160 9.51 9.00 17.38
CA LEU A 160 9.26 7.56 17.39
C LEU A 160 10.55 6.74 17.43
N ALA A 161 11.55 7.11 16.60
CA ALA A 161 12.87 6.49 16.60
C ALA A 161 13.59 6.68 17.94
N TRP A 162 13.51 7.88 18.50
CA TRP A 162 14.07 8.17 19.83
C TRP A 162 13.45 7.29 20.91
N ALA A 163 12.12 7.25 20.98
CA ALA A 163 11.38 6.43 21.94
C ALA A 163 11.69 4.93 21.75
N ALA A 164 11.75 4.47 20.50
CA ALA A 164 12.10 3.10 20.19
C ALA A 164 13.49 2.72 20.70
N LEU A 165 14.52 3.51 20.37
CA LEU A 165 15.88 3.26 20.79
C LEU A 165 16.06 3.37 22.31
N TRP A 166 15.34 4.30 22.94
CA TRP A 166 15.32 4.44 24.40
C TRP A 166 14.72 3.18 25.06
N LEU A 167 13.58 2.70 24.57
CA LEU A 167 12.99 1.45 25.05
C LEU A 167 13.93 0.24 24.87
N MET A 168 14.59 0.15 23.71
CA MET A 168 15.56 -0.92 23.44
C MET A 168 16.76 -0.89 24.39
N GLN A 169 17.13 0.30 24.88
CA GLN A 169 18.28 0.47 25.79
C GLN A 169 17.90 0.27 27.25
N GLU A 170 16.76 0.80 27.70
CA GLU A 170 16.44 0.95 29.13
C GLU A 170 15.43 -0.06 29.67
N SER A 171 14.68 -0.80 28.80
CA SER A 171 13.53 -1.60 29.25
C SER A 171 13.88 -3.07 29.58
N GLY A 172 15.16 -3.43 29.61
CA GLY A 172 15.60 -4.80 29.95
C GLY A 172 15.09 -5.86 28.93
N HIS A 173 14.89 -7.10 29.36
CA HIS A 173 14.58 -8.23 28.46
C HIS A 173 13.24 -8.12 27.73
N LEU A 174 12.31 -7.30 28.21
CA LEU A 174 10.98 -7.13 27.59
C LEU A 174 10.90 -5.89 26.67
N TRP A 175 12.03 -5.30 26.31
CA TRP A 175 12.07 -4.12 25.45
C TRP A 175 11.27 -4.28 24.16
N TRP A 176 11.29 -5.46 23.53
CA TRP A 176 10.55 -5.78 22.30
C TRP A 176 9.03 -5.70 22.50
N LEU A 177 8.54 -6.07 23.69
CA LEU A 177 7.12 -5.97 24.04
C LEU A 177 6.72 -4.50 24.25
N TYR A 178 7.54 -3.71 24.95
CA TYR A 178 7.29 -2.27 25.12
C TYR A 178 7.39 -1.52 23.80
N LEU A 179 8.34 -1.90 22.94
CA LEU A 179 8.43 -1.36 21.58
C LEU A 179 7.18 -1.73 20.75
N TRP A 180 6.67 -2.95 20.91
CA TRP A 180 5.41 -3.33 20.25
C TRP A 180 4.23 -2.51 20.77
N LEU A 181 4.11 -2.26 22.07
CA LEU A 181 3.07 -1.39 22.63
C LEU A 181 3.16 0.04 22.09
N LEU A 182 4.37 0.60 22.01
CA LEU A 182 4.62 1.89 21.38
C LEU A 182 4.16 1.88 19.90
N TRP A 183 4.55 0.89 19.14
CA TRP A 183 4.18 0.72 17.74
C TRP A 183 2.67 0.55 17.55
N ALA A 184 2.03 -0.29 18.37
CA ALA A 184 0.59 -0.49 18.34
C ALA A 184 -0.16 0.81 18.68
N GLY A 185 0.24 1.52 19.73
CA GLY A 185 -0.30 2.82 20.11
C GLY A 185 -0.14 3.86 19.00
N PHE A 186 1.06 3.94 18.42
CA PHE A 186 1.33 4.82 17.27
C PHE A 186 0.47 4.47 16.05
N SER A 187 0.33 3.18 15.73
CA SER A 187 -0.49 2.72 14.61
C SER A 187 -1.98 3.07 14.79
N LEU A 188 -2.51 2.91 15.99
CA LEU A 188 -3.89 3.30 16.31
C LEU A 188 -4.06 4.83 16.30
N LEU A 189 -3.06 5.58 16.78
CA LEU A 189 -3.05 7.03 16.67
C LEU A 189 -3.07 7.48 15.20
N MET A 190 -2.25 6.86 14.35
CA MET A 190 -2.20 7.18 12.92
C MET A 190 -3.51 6.83 12.20
N LEU A 191 -4.18 5.77 12.58
CA LEU A 191 -5.49 5.42 12.01
C LEU A 191 -6.53 6.53 12.22
N TRP A 192 -6.42 7.28 13.33
CA TRP A 192 -7.24 8.46 13.59
C TRP A 192 -6.65 9.75 13.01
N ALA A 193 -5.35 9.98 13.19
CA ALA A 193 -4.69 11.23 12.82
C ALA A 193 -4.56 11.40 11.30
N TYR A 194 -4.37 10.30 10.57
CA TYR A 194 -4.19 10.37 9.11
C TYR A 194 -5.37 11.06 8.41
N PRO A 195 -6.63 10.62 8.55
CA PRO A 195 -7.75 11.28 7.88
C PRO A 195 -8.12 12.65 8.48
N ALA A 196 -7.79 12.88 9.75
CA ALA A 196 -8.17 14.11 10.45
C ALA A 196 -7.17 15.25 10.28
N VAL A 197 -5.87 14.94 10.18
CA VAL A 197 -4.78 15.91 10.23
C VAL A 197 -3.88 15.78 9.01
N ILE A 198 -3.42 14.57 8.66
CA ILE A 198 -2.40 14.39 7.62
C ILE A 198 -2.99 14.55 6.22
N ALA A 199 -4.08 13.86 5.90
CA ALA A 199 -4.69 13.94 4.58
C ALA A 199 -5.10 15.38 4.16
N PRO A 200 -5.62 16.25 5.08
CA PRO A 200 -5.91 17.65 4.76
C PRO A 200 -4.69 18.53 4.45
N LEU A 201 -3.47 18.12 4.79
CA LEU A 201 -2.25 18.82 4.37
C LEU A 201 -1.97 18.67 2.88
N PHE A 202 -2.48 17.60 2.28
CA PHE A 202 -2.25 17.27 0.87
C PHE A 202 -3.47 17.58 0.00
N ASN A 203 -4.68 17.35 0.47
CA ASN A 203 -5.92 17.44 -0.29
C ASN A 203 -6.94 18.35 0.39
N LYS A 204 -7.82 18.95 -0.40
CA LYS A 204 -8.99 19.65 0.11
C LYS A 204 -10.16 18.68 0.23
N PHE A 205 -10.93 18.84 1.31
CA PHE A 205 -12.14 18.10 1.57
C PHE A 205 -13.30 19.07 1.68
N THR A 206 -14.33 18.89 0.86
CA THR A 206 -15.59 19.64 0.91
C THR A 206 -16.73 18.68 1.23
N LEU A 207 -17.81 19.18 1.77
CA LEU A 207 -19.05 18.39 1.88
C LEU A 207 -19.59 18.12 0.48
N LEU A 208 -20.25 17.00 0.28
CA LEU A 208 -20.97 16.70 -0.95
C LEU A 208 -22.14 17.69 -1.11
N ASP A 209 -22.22 18.42 -2.24
CA ASP A 209 -23.23 19.44 -2.46
C ASP A 209 -24.52 18.90 -3.13
N ASP A 210 -24.47 17.69 -3.73
CA ASP A 210 -25.63 17.07 -4.39
C ASP A 210 -26.62 16.51 -3.33
N GLU A 211 -27.71 17.25 -3.11
CA GLU A 211 -28.75 16.90 -2.14
C GLU A 211 -29.41 15.56 -2.47
N ASN A 212 -29.65 15.24 -3.74
CA ASN A 212 -30.27 13.99 -4.15
C ASN A 212 -29.36 12.80 -3.83
N LEU A 213 -28.09 12.91 -4.15
CA LEU A 213 -27.11 11.88 -3.85
C LEU A 213 -26.91 11.75 -2.33
N GLN A 214 -26.86 12.87 -1.60
CA GLN A 214 -26.83 12.85 -0.13
C GLN A 214 -28.02 12.08 0.46
N HIS A 215 -29.23 12.34 0.00
CA HIS A 215 -30.44 11.67 0.47
C HIS A 215 -30.40 10.15 0.20
N ARG A 216 -29.95 9.75 -0.98
CA ARG A 216 -29.80 8.33 -1.34
C ARG A 216 -28.79 7.65 -0.44
N ILE A 217 -27.62 8.26 -0.28
CA ILE A 217 -26.56 7.73 0.58
C ILE A 217 -27.06 7.64 2.02
N GLN A 218 -27.73 8.66 2.53
CA GLN A 218 -28.26 8.64 3.89
C GLN A 218 -29.29 7.50 4.08
N SER A 219 -30.18 7.29 3.11
CA SER A 219 -31.14 6.18 3.12
C SER A 219 -30.44 4.81 3.15
N LEU A 220 -29.36 4.64 2.37
CA LEU A 220 -28.56 3.41 2.41
C LEU A 220 -27.89 3.22 3.77
N LEU A 221 -27.30 4.29 4.33
CA LEU A 221 -26.66 4.24 5.65
C LEU A 221 -27.64 3.82 6.74
N ASP A 222 -28.85 4.38 6.73
CA ASP A 222 -29.91 4.08 7.68
C ASP A 222 -30.36 2.62 7.57
N ARG A 223 -30.59 2.11 6.34
CA ARG A 223 -30.89 0.69 6.10
C ARG A 223 -29.79 -0.24 6.62
N CYS A 224 -28.54 0.15 6.47
CA CYS A 224 -27.38 -0.65 6.93
C CYS A 224 -27.09 -0.48 8.42
N GLY A 225 -27.79 0.42 9.13
CA GLY A 225 -27.53 0.75 10.53
C GLY A 225 -26.15 1.43 10.74
N PHE A 226 -25.70 2.22 9.77
CA PHE A 226 -24.40 2.88 9.78
C PHE A 226 -24.56 4.38 10.07
N LYS A 227 -23.80 4.88 11.04
CA LYS A 227 -23.77 6.31 11.38
C LYS A 227 -22.52 6.95 10.79
N SER A 228 -22.71 7.99 9.98
CA SER A 228 -21.62 8.81 9.41
C SER A 228 -21.73 10.26 9.93
N ARG A 229 -20.59 10.93 10.10
CA ARG A 229 -20.52 12.37 10.41
C ARG A 229 -20.57 13.27 9.18
N GLY A 230 -20.59 12.70 7.99
CA GLY A 230 -20.68 13.44 6.74
C GLY A 230 -20.12 12.68 5.56
N ILE A 231 -20.49 13.15 4.40
CA ILE A 231 -20.07 12.68 3.10
C ILE A 231 -19.19 13.76 2.51
N TYR A 232 -17.94 13.42 2.22
CA TYR A 232 -16.93 14.37 1.76
C TYR A 232 -16.48 14.06 0.34
N VAL A 233 -16.13 15.11 -0.39
CA VAL A 233 -15.47 15.04 -1.69
C VAL A 233 -14.03 15.52 -1.51
N MET A 234 -13.09 14.73 -1.99
CA MET A 234 -11.66 15.05 -2.00
C MET A 234 -11.23 15.47 -3.41
N ASP A 235 -10.43 16.53 -3.53
CA ASP A 235 -9.85 17.04 -4.78
C ASP A 235 -8.76 16.11 -5.37
N GLY A 236 -9.08 14.84 -5.59
CA GLY A 236 -8.15 13.83 -6.14
C GLY A 236 -7.65 14.23 -7.53
N SER A 237 -8.51 14.87 -8.34
CA SER A 237 -8.19 15.36 -9.68
C SER A 237 -7.04 16.38 -9.74
N ARG A 238 -6.63 16.93 -8.62
CA ARG A 238 -5.45 17.81 -8.54
C ARG A 238 -4.13 17.08 -8.80
N ARG A 239 -4.09 15.76 -8.55
CA ARG A 239 -2.88 14.94 -8.68
C ARG A 239 -3.00 13.83 -9.68
N SER A 240 -4.16 13.21 -9.75
CA SER A 240 -4.36 12.04 -10.60
C SER A 240 -5.73 12.04 -11.25
N GLY A 241 -5.82 11.42 -12.42
CA GLY A 241 -7.08 11.13 -13.09
C GLY A 241 -7.82 9.92 -12.53
N HIS A 242 -7.18 9.13 -11.65
CA HIS A 242 -7.77 7.90 -11.10
C HIS A 242 -8.91 8.21 -10.12
N GLY A 243 -10.02 7.46 -10.27
CA GLY A 243 -11.18 7.53 -9.38
C GLY A 243 -11.08 6.54 -8.23
N ASN A 244 -11.49 6.96 -7.01
CA ASN A 244 -11.55 6.10 -5.83
C ASN A 244 -12.60 6.61 -4.81
N ALA A 245 -12.98 5.72 -3.85
CA ALA A 245 -13.76 6.07 -2.68
C ALA A 245 -13.26 5.27 -1.48
N TYR A 246 -13.41 5.79 -0.27
CA TYR A 246 -13.03 5.06 0.94
C TYR A 246 -13.78 5.53 2.18
N PHE A 247 -13.87 4.62 3.16
CA PHE A 247 -14.31 4.96 4.51
C PHE A 247 -13.13 5.25 5.42
N THR A 248 -13.29 6.22 6.31
CA THR A 248 -12.29 6.57 7.30
C THR A 248 -12.92 6.93 8.64
N GLY A 249 -12.10 6.96 9.70
CA GLY A 249 -12.54 7.25 11.06
C GLY A 249 -12.95 6.02 11.86
N MET A 250 -13.15 6.21 13.16
CA MET A 250 -13.49 5.15 14.13
C MET A 250 -14.76 5.47 14.90
N GLY A 251 -15.50 4.42 15.31
CA GLY A 251 -16.68 4.55 16.16
C GLY A 251 -17.79 5.35 15.46
N GLN A 252 -18.24 6.45 16.10
CA GLN A 252 -19.27 7.35 15.57
C GLN A 252 -18.69 8.47 14.68
N ASN A 253 -17.36 8.54 14.53
CA ASN A 253 -16.64 9.58 13.75
C ASN A 253 -16.28 9.10 12.35
N LYS A 254 -17.07 8.22 11.78
CA LYS A 254 -16.83 7.70 10.43
C LYS A 254 -17.19 8.74 9.38
N ARG A 255 -16.37 8.82 8.34
CA ARG A 255 -16.55 9.69 7.18
C ARG A 255 -16.52 8.85 5.91
N ILE A 256 -17.32 9.23 4.97
CA ILE A 256 -17.30 8.71 3.61
C ILE A 256 -16.57 9.74 2.77
N VAL A 257 -15.59 9.31 2.00
CA VAL A 257 -14.80 10.19 1.14
C VAL A 257 -14.84 9.64 -0.28
N PHE A 258 -15.39 10.45 -1.18
CA PHE A 258 -15.32 10.21 -2.62
C PHE A 258 -14.26 11.10 -3.24
N PHE A 259 -13.54 10.57 -4.23
CA PHE A 259 -12.73 11.41 -5.10
C PHE A 259 -13.65 12.14 -6.07
N ASP A 260 -13.35 13.40 -6.35
CA ASP A 260 -14.10 14.20 -7.33
C ASP A 260 -14.07 13.59 -8.75
N THR A 261 -13.03 12.83 -9.07
CA THR A 261 -12.91 12.05 -10.30
C THR A 261 -13.94 10.92 -10.36
N LEU A 262 -14.19 10.19 -9.26
CA LEU A 262 -15.16 9.11 -9.20
C LEU A 262 -16.59 9.63 -9.39
N LEU A 263 -16.93 10.74 -8.72
CA LEU A 263 -18.27 11.35 -8.81
C LEU A 263 -18.60 11.87 -10.22
N LYS A 264 -17.59 12.19 -11.02
CA LYS A 264 -17.77 12.57 -12.44
C LYS A 264 -18.01 11.39 -13.36
N THR A 265 -17.63 10.19 -12.93
CA THR A 265 -17.64 8.97 -13.75
C THR A 265 -18.88 8.13 -13.52
N LEU A 266 -19.32 8.02 -12.26
CA LEU A 266 -20.38 7.13 -11.85
C LEU A 266 -21.72 7.85 -11.69
N GLU A 267 -22.79 7.16 -12.07
CA GLU A 267 -24.16 7.56 -11.82
C GLU A 267 -24.56 7.31 -10.34
N ALA A 268 -25.63 7.95 -9.90
CA ALA A 268 -26.05 7.87 -8.49
C ALA A 268 -26.34 6.43 -8.01
N ASP A 269 -26.94 5.57 -8.86
CA ASP A 269 -27.17 4.16 -8.56
C ASP A 269 -25.88 3.36 -8.42
N GLU A 270 -24.91 3.68 -9.25
CA GLU A 270 -23.57 3.05 -9.25
C GLU A 270 -22.77 3.49 -8.00
N ILE A 271 -22.86 4.76 -7.61
CA ILE A 271 -22.25 5.28 -6.38
C ILE A 271 -22.88 4.59 -5.15
N GLU A 272 -24.20 4.43 -5.13
CA GLU A 272 -24.90 3.70 -4.05
C GLU A 272 -24.42 2.26 -3.95
N ALA A 273 -24.24 1.57 -5.09
CA ALA A 273 -23.77 0.18 -5.12
C ALA A 273 -22.31 0.05 -4.65
N VAL A 274 -21.41 0.94 -5.07
CA VAL A 274 -20.03 1.00 -4.59
C VAL A 274 -20.01 1.27 -3.08
N LEU A 275 -20.83 2.20 -2.61
CA LEU A 275 -20.92 2.48 -1.18
C LEU A 275 -21.46 1.29 -0.39
N ALA A 276 -22.43 0.55 -0.92
CA ALA A 276 -22.94 -0.68 -0.30
C ALA A 276 -21.85 -1.74 -0.18
N HIS A 277 -20.96 -1.86 -1.18
CA HIS A 277 -19.79 -2.74 -1.14
C HIS A 277 -18.84 -2.32 0.00
N GLU A 278 -18.51 -1.04 0.10
CA GLU A 278 -17.67 -0.51 1.17
C GLU A 278 -18.28 -0.74 2.57
N LEU A 279 -19.62 -0.57 2.68
CA LEU A 279 -20.35 -0.89 3.91
C LEU A 279 -20.27 -2.39 4.23
N GLY A 280 -20.17 -3.26 3.23
CA GLY A 280 -19.96 -4.69 3.38
C GLY A 280 -18.65 -4.99 4.12
N HIS A 281 -17.54 -4.34 3.75
CA HIS A 281 -16.28 -4.45 4.46
C HIS A 281 -16.42 -4.06 5.93
N PHE A 282 -17.18 -3.04 6.19
CA PHE A 282 -17.41 -2.56 7.54
C PHE A 282 -18.30 -3.54 8.36
N LYS A 283 -19.42 -3.97 7.78
CA LYS A 283 -20.36 -4.91 8.41
C LYS A 283 -19.72 -6.25 8.76
N ARG A 284 -18.85 -6.74 7.88
CA ARG A 284 -18.09 -7.99 8.04
C ARG A 284 -16.82 -7.83 8.89
N LYS A 285 -16.56 -6.60 9.39
CA LYS A 285 -15.40 -6.27 10.25
C LYS A 285 -14.03 -6.57 9.59
N HIS A 286 -13.92 -6.44 8.27
CA HIS A 286 -12.70 -6.77 7.54
C HIS A 286 -11.52 -5.90 7.99
N VAL A 287 -11.77 -4.59 8.20
CA VAL A 287 -10.74 -3.67 8.71
C VAL A 287 -10.24 -4.10 10.09
N GLN A 288 -11.14 -4.51 10.98
CA GLN A 288 -10.75 -4.97 12.33
C GLN A 288 -9.93 -6.26 12.27
N LYS A 289 -10.36 -7.25 11.46
CA LYS A 289 -9.62 -8.50 11.23
C LYS A 289 -8.21 -8.20 10.72
N ARG A 290 -8.09 -7.28 9.74
CA ARG A 290 -6.78 -6.87 9.19
C ARG A 290 -5.91 -6.20 10.25
N ILE A 291 -6.45 -5.29 11.07
CA ILE A 291 -5.70 -4.63 12.15
C ILE A 291 -5.18 -5.69 13.15
N VAL A 292 -6.03 -6.62 13.61
CA VAL A 292 -5.63 -7.68 14.54
C VAL A 292 -4.52 -8.54 13.94
N THR A 293 -4.66 -8.95 12.67
CA THR A 293 -3.62 -9.73 11.98
C THR A 293 -2.30 -8.97 11.92
N MET A 294 -2.32 -7.69 11.56
CA MET A 294 -1.12 -6.84 11.52
C MET A 294 -0.48 -6.68 12.91
N MET A 295 -1.29 -6.52 13.96
CA MET A 295 -0.78 -6.43 15.34
C MET A 295 -0.13 -7.74 15.78
N LEU A 296 -0.71 -8.88 15.48
CA LEU A 296 -0.11 -10.19 15.80
C LEU A 296 1.17 -10.44 15.01
N MET A 297 1.18 -10.08 13.73
CA MET A 297 2.39 -10.22 12.89
C MET A 297 3.53 -9.31 13.36
N SER A 298 3.22 -8.06 13.73
CA SER A 298 4.22 -7.15 14.28
C SER A 298 4.73 -7.58 15.66
N LEU A 299 3.86 -8.14 16.50
CA LEU A 299 4.26 -8.74 17.78
C LEU A 299 5.25 -9.88 17.57
N ALA A 300 4.92 -10.82 16.68
CA ALA A 300 5.81 -11.93 16.34
C ALA A 300 7.13 -11.45 15.73
N GLY A 301 7.07 -10.42 14.86
CA GLY A 301 8.25 -9.80 14.26
C GLY A 301 9.16 -9.15 15.30
N LEU A 302 8.61 -8.39 16.25
CA LEU A 302 9.41 -7.74 17.30
C LEU A 302 9.94 -8.76 18.33
N ALA A 303 9.19 -9.81 18.63
CA ALA A 303 9.70 -10.92 19.44
C ALA A 303 10.88 -11.63 18.75
N LEU A 304 10.79 -11.85 17.42
CA LEU A 304 11.90 -12.36 16.62
C LEU A 304 13.09 -11.42 16.63
N LEU A 305 12.88 -10.11 16.48
CA LEU A 305 13.95 -9.11 16.59
C LEU A 305 14.57 -9.13 17.99
N GLY A 306 13.76 -9.33 19.05
CA GLY A 306 14.23 -9.47 20.43
C GLY A 306 15.24 -10.60 20.60
N TRP A 307 15.05 -11.69 19.87
CA TRP A 307 16.01 -12.79 19.83
C TRP A 307 17.20 -12.51 18.90
N LEU A 308 16.96 -11.95 17.71
CA LEU A 308 17.99 -11.69 16.71
C LEU A 308 19.04 -10.69 17.17
N ILE A 309 18.64 -9.69 17.96
CA ILE A 309 19.53 -8.60 18.41
C ILE A 309 20.71 -9.12 19.24
N GLU A 310 20.56 -10.27 19.89
CA GLU A 310 21.60 -10.91 20.69
C GLU A 310 22.53 -11.82 19.86
N GLN A 311 22.23 -11.98 18.55
CA GLN A 311 22.92 -12.93 17.69
C GLN A 311 23.99 -12.25 16.85
N ASN A 312 25.26 -12.40 17.16
CA ASN A 312 26.37 -11.84 16.38
C ASN A 312 26.35 -12.28 14.91
N TRP A 313 25.91 -13.54 14.64
CA TRP A 313 25.81 -14.03 13.26
C TRP A 313 24.81 -13.26 12.40
N PHE A 314 23.78 -12.66 13.00
CA PHE A 314 22.80 -11.82 12.29
C PHE A 314 23.46 -10.57 11.71
N TYR A 315 24.22 -9.83 12.53
CA TYR A 315 24.92 -8.62 12.11
C TYR A 315 26.03 -8.92 11.09
N GLN A 316 26.93 -9.85 11.46
CA GLN A 316 28.05 -10.22 10.60
C GLN A 316 27.58 -10.83 9.29
N GLY A 317 26.49 -11.59 9.32
CA GLY A 317 25.87 -12.18 8.15
C GLY A 317 25.29 -11.15 7.17
N LEU A 318 25.02 -9.94 7.65
CA LEU A 318 24.50 -8.81 6.87
C LEU A 318 25.52 -7.66 6.73
N GLY A 319 26.82 -7.94 6.93
CA GLY A 319 27.89 -6.99 6.66
C GLY A 319 28.15 -5.97 7.77
N VAL A 320 27.55 -6.11 8.95
CA VAL A 320 27.75 -5.23 10.10
C VAL A 320 28.69 -5.86 11.11
N GLN A 321 29.75 -5.14 11.49
CA GLN A 321 30.79 -5.62 12.39
C GLN A 321 30.48 -5.30 13.87
N GLN A 322 29.91 -4.14 14.12
CA GLN A 322 29.61 -3.64 15.47
C GLN A 322 28.11 -3.65 15.71
N PRO A 323 27.58 -4.58 16.52
CA PRO A 323 26.17 -4.61 16.87
C PRO A 323 25.72 -3.33 17.57
N SER A 324 24.52 -2.84 17.19
CA SER A 324 23.85 -1.73 17.87
C SER A 324 22.33 -1.85 17.72
N ASN A 325 21.56 -1.21 18.61
CA ASN A 325 20.11 -1.24 18.58
C ASN A 325 19.53 -0.68 17.27
N HIS A 326 20.06 0.45 16.80
CA HIS A 326 19.59 1.08 15.55
C HIS A 326 19.94 0.24 14.32
N LEU A 327 21.11 -0.40 14.28
CA LEU A 327 21.47 -1.31 13.18
C LEU A 327 20.62 -2.58 13.21
N ALA A 328 20.34 -3.15 14.38
CA ALA A 328 19.43 -4.29 14.50
C ALA A 328 18.04 -3.97 13.93
N LEU A 329 17.48 -2.83 14.34
CA LEU A 329 16.17 -2.38 13.88
C LEU A 329 16.17 -2.16 12.36
N LEU A 330 17.17 -1.46 11.83
CA LEU A 330 17.25 -1.14 10.41
C LEU A 330 17.48 -2.39 9.55
N LEU A 331 18.41 -3.27 9.95
CA LEU A 331 18.64 -4.55 9.27
C LEU A 331 17.37 -5.40 9.25
N PHE A 332 16.66 -5.48 10.38
CA PHE A 332 15.41 -6.21 10.46
C PHE A 332 14.34 -5.66 9.52
N LEU A 333 14.14 -4.33 9.50
CA LEU A 333 13.18 -3.67 8.62
C LEU A 333 13.52 -3.89 7.12
N MET A 334 14.80 -3.83 6.76
CA MET A 334 15.24 -3.97 5.37
C MET A 334 15.22 -5.42 4.88
N VAL A 335 15.53 -6.38 5.75
CA VAL A 335 15.77 -7.77 5.35
C VAL A 335 14.53 -8.66 5.51
N SER A 336 13.66 -8.38 6.51
CA SER A 336 12.45 -9.18 6.74
C SER A 336 11.53 -9.32 5.52
N PRO A 337 11.35 -8.31 4.62
CA PRO A 337 10.53 -8.45 3.41
C PRO A 337 11.04 -9.53 2.45
N VAL A 338 12.33 -9.82 2.46
CA VAL A 338 12.92 -10.88 1.63
C VAL A 338 12.39 -12.25 2.01
N PHE A 339 12.14 -12.48 3.31
CA PHE A 339 11.62 -13.73 3.84
C PHE A 339 10.09 -13.78 3.88
N THR A 340 9.44 -12.64 4.15
CA THR A 340 7.97 -12.58 4.30
C THR A 340 7.22 -12.56 2.99
N ILE A 341 7.90 -12.36 1.85
CA ILE A 341 7.28 -12.35 0.52
C ILE A 341 6.46 -13.63 0.24
N PHE A 342 6.88 -14.76 0.77
CA PHE A 342 6.20 -16.04 0.58
C PHE A 342 4.84 -16.13 1.31
N LEU A 343 4.56 -15.19 2.23
CA LEU A 343 3.25 -15.03 2.86
C LEU A 343 2.27 -14.19 2.03
N GLN A 344 2.79 -13.45 1.03
CA GLN A 344 1.98 -12.54 0.20
C GLN A 344 0.75 -13.23 -0.45
N PRO A 345 0.86 -14.42 -1.08
CA PRO A 345 -0.31 -15.08 -1.69
C PRO A 345 -1.39 -15.42 -0.66
N LEU A 346 -1.01 -15.74 0.57
CA LEU A 346 -1.95 -16.01 1.66
C LEU A 346 -2.74 -14.76 2.03
N PHE A 347 -2.06 -13.62 2.19
CA PHE A 347 -2.73 -12.34 2.49
C PHE A 347 -3.61 -11.88 1.33
N SER A 348 -3.16 -12.01 0.09
CA SER A 348 -3.94 -11.70 -1.10
C SER A 348 -5.19 -12.61 -1.21
N TRP A 349 -5.07 -13.88 -0.88
CA TRP A 349 -6.20 -14.81 -0.85
C TRP A 349 -7.26 -14.40 0.18
N PHE A 350 -6.85 -14.07 1.42
CA PHE A 350 -7.77 -13.58 2.45
C PHE A 350 -8.45 -12.27 2.03
N SER A 351 -7.69 -11.35 1.42
CA SER A 351 -8.23 -10.08 0.93
C SER A 351 -9.30 -10.31 -0.13
N ARG A 352 -9.03 -11.13 -1.14
CA ARG A 352 -10.01 -11.45 -2.20
C ARG A 352 -11.27 -12.14 -1.66
N ARG A 353 -11.14 -12.96 -0.62
CA ARG A 353 -12.31 -13.53 0.05
C ARG A 353 -13.18 -12.45 0.69
N HIS A 354 -12.57 -11.47 1.33
CA HIS A 354 -13.28 -10.33 1.89
C HIS A 354 -14.00 -9.49 0.83
N GLU A 355 -13.44 -9.40 -0.38
CA GLU A 355 -14.08 -8.72 -1.52
C GLU A 355 -15.39 -9.41 -1.92
N PHE A 356 -15.38 -10.73 -2.06
CA PHE A 356 -16.61 -11.48 -2.36
C PHE A 356 -17.66 -11.34 -1.25
N GLU A 357 -17.25 -11.36 0.02
CA GLU A 357 -18.16 -11.13 1.15
C GLU A 357 -18.76 -9.71 1.11
N ALA A 358 -18.00 -8.71 0.63
CA ALA A 358 -18.47 -7.34 0.45
C ALA A 358 -19.37 -7.20 -0.79
N ASP A 359 -19.05 -7.87 -1.90
CA ASP A 359 -19.88 -7.93 -3.10
C ASP A 359 -21.24 -8.58 -2.81
N ASP A 360 -21.25 -9.71 -2.08
CA ASP A 360 -22.48 -10.36 -1.64
C ASP A 360 -23.35 -9.45 -0.77
N TYR A 361 -22.72 -8.69 0.16
CA TYR A 361 -23.44 -7.73 0.97
C TYR A 361 -23.99 -6.59 0.12
N ALA A 362 -23.23 -6.05 -0.80
CA ALA A 362 -23.67 -4.99 -1.72
C ALA A 362 -24.89 -5.43 -2.52
N ALA A 363 -24.87 -6.64 -3.08
CA ALA A 363 -25.98 -7.20 -3.83
C ALA A 363 -27.28 -7.35 -3.01
N THR A 364 -27.21 -7.42 -1.67
CA THR A 364 -28.39 -7.44 -0.78
C THR A 364 -28.90 -6.06 -0.40
N GLN A 365 -28.07 -5.01 -0.47
CA GLN A 365 -28.42 -3.66 -0.03
C GLN A 365 -28.66 -2.69 -1.21
N ALA A 366 -28.07 -2.99 -2.36
CA ALA A 366 -28.19 -2.26 -3.61
C ALA A 366 -28.32 -3.26 -4.79
N SER A 367 -28.32 -2.78 -6.02
CA SER A 367 -28.40 -3.63 -7.22
C SER A 367 -27.04 -4.22 -7.58
N ALA A 368 -26.97 -5.54 -7.73
CA ALA A 368 -25.76 -6.20 -8.26
C ALA A 368 -25.42 -5.73 -9.70
N ALA A 369 -26.44 -5.42 -10.53
CA ALA A 369 -26.23 -4.89 -11.87
C ALA A 369 -25.60 -3.49 -11.84
N ASP A 370 -25.96 -2.65 -10.88
CA ASP A 370 -25.33 -1.31 -10.70
C ASP A 370 -23.88 -1.41 -10.25
N LEU A 371 -23.58 -2.35 -9.36
CA LEU A 371 -22.21 -2.60 -8.94
C LEU A 371 -21.36 -3.13 -10.12
N ILE A 372 -21.90 -4.00 -10.97
CA ILE A 372 -21.23 -4.47 -12.19
C ILE A 372 -20.94 -3.27 -13.10
N ARG A 373 -21.92 -2.39 -13.36
CA ARG A 373 -21.71 -1.20 -14.20
C ARG A 373 -20.65 -0.27 -13.62
N ALA A 374 -20.71 -0.03 -12.30
CA ALA A 374 -19.71 0.77 -11.61
C ALA A 374 -18.29 0.18 -11.75
N LEU A 375 -18.12 -1.12 -11.53
CA LEU A 375 -16.85 -1.82 -11.70
C LEU A 375 -16.31 -1.69 -13.14
N VAL A 376 -17.15 -1.91 -14.15
CA VAL A 376 -16.75 -1.79 -15.56
C VAL A 376 -16.28 -0.37 -15.87
N LYS A 377 -17.01 0.67 -15.42
CA LYS A 377 -16.62 2.07 -15.59
C LYS A 377 -15.29 2.37 -14.88
N MET A 378 -15.15 1.94 -13.63
CA MET A 378 -13.93 2.16 -12.86
C MET A 378 -12.70 1.48 -13.52
N TYR A 379 -12.85 0.26 -14.04
CA TYR A 379 -11.78 -0.43 -14.75
C TYR A 379 -11.38 0.31 -16.03
N LYS A 380 -12.36 0.80 -16.78
CA LYS A 380 -12.12 1.59 -18.00
C LYS A 380 -11.38 2.89 -17.68
N GLU A 381 -11.89 3.67 -16.74
CA GLU A 381 -11.35 5.00 -16.41
C GLU A 381 -9.97 4.93 -15.75
N ASN A 382 -9.72 3.91 -14.93
CA ASN A 382 -8.42 3.68 -14.30
C ASN A 382 -7.43 2.91 -15.20
N ALA A 383 -7.79 2.60 -16.45
CA ALA A 383 -7.02 1.76 -17.37
C ALA A 383 -6.50 0.47 -16.69
N SER A 384 -7.37 -0.18 -15.91
CA SER A 384 -7.05 -1.44 -15.26
C SER A 384 -7.20 -2.59 -16.25
N THR A 385 -6.21 -3.49 -16.34
CA THR A 385 -6.27 -4.61 -17.29
C THR A 385 -7.41 -5.58 -16.96
N LEU A 386 -8.14 -5.99 -17.99
CA LEU A 386 -9.17 -7.01 -17.89
C LEU A 386 -8.61 -8.45 -17.95
N THR A 387 -7.35 -8.58 -18.33
CA THR A 387 -6.71 -9.87 -18.61
C THR A 387 -5.39 -10.01 -17.83
N PRO A 388 -5.39 -9.87 -16.48
CA PRO A 388 -4.19 -10.13 -15.71
C PRO A 388 -3.83 -11.63 -15.78
N ASP A 389 -2.53 -11.95 -15.61
CA ASP A 389 -2.13 -13.35 -15.46
C ASP A 389 -2.69 -13.92 -14.14
N PRO A 390 -3.32 -15.10 -14.17
CA PRO A 390 -3.98 -15.66 -12.99
C PRO A 390 -3.03 -15.90 -11.81
N LEU A 391 -1.78 -16.30 -12.03
CA LEU A 391 -0.82 -16.52 -10.95
C LEU A 391 -0.25 -15.19 -10.43
N TYR A 392 -0.03 -14.22 -11.31
CA TYR A 392 0.35 -12.88 -10.91
C TYR A 392 -0.73 -12.26 -10.02
N SER A 393 -1.99 -12.34 -10.47
CA SER A 393 -3.14 -11.87 -9.72
C SER A 393 -3.31 -12.62 -8.39
N ALA A 394 -3.18 -13.95 -8.40
CA ALA A 394 -3.24 -14.75 -7.17
C ALA A 394 -2.19 -14.34 -6.15
N PHE A 395 -1.02 -13.89 -6.60
CA PHE A 395 0.08 -13.49 -5.75
C PHE A 395 -0.06 -12.07 -5.22
N TYR A 396 -0.43 -11.10 -6.09
CA TYR A 396 -0.35 -9.68 -5.77
C TYR A 396 -1.68 -9.00 -5.53
N ASP A 397 -2.76 -9.41 -6.22
CA ASP A 397 -4.00 -8.64 -6.22
C ASP A 397 -4.77 -8.86 -4.92
N SER A 398 -5.02 -7.78 -4.22
CA SER A 398 -5.88 -7.73 -3.04
C SER A 398 -7.37 -7.81 -3.41
N HIS A 399 -7.73 -7.44 -4.64
CA HIS A 399 -9.08 -7.53 -5.21
C HIS A 399 -9.09 -8.59 -6.31
N PRO A 400 -10.16 -9.39 -6.46
CA PRO A 400 -10.29 -10.27 -7.59
C PRO A 400 -10.36 -9.46 -8.89
N PRO A 401 -9.80 -9.95 -10.02
CA PRO A 401 -9.94 -9.27 -11.32
C PRO A 401 -11.40 -9.03 -11.69
N ALA A 402 -11.67 -7.95 -12.47
CA ALA A 402 -13.03 -7.58 -12.88
C ALA A 402 -13.82 -8.75 -13.49
N PRO A 403 -13.27 -9.57 -14.41
CA PRO A 403 -14.02 -10.71 -14.96
C PRO A 403 -14.51 -11.67 -13.88
N VAL A 404 -13.72 -11.90 -12.84
CA VAL A 404 -14.06 -12.81 -11.74
C VAL A 404 -15.16 -12.22 -10.86
N ARG A 405 -15.06 -10.90 -10.53
CA ARG A 405 -16.10 -10.21 -9.74
C ARG A 405 -17.41 -10.08 -10.51
N VAL A 406 -17.33 -9.71 -11.79
CA VAL A 406 -18.53 -9.63 -12.66
C VAL A 406 -19.23 -10.99 -12.78
N ALA A 407 -18.49 -12.07 -13.01
CA ALA A 407 -19.04 -13.42 -13.05
C ALA A 407 -19.72 -13.79 -11.72
N HIS A 408 -19.10 -13.47 -10.58
CA HIS A 408 -19.67 -13.70 -9.25
C HIS A 408 -20.97 -12.90 -9.04
N LEU A 409 -20.96 -11.60 -9.32
CA LEU A 409 -22.12 -10.72 -9.16
C LEU A 409 -23.26 -11.07 -10.11
N SER A 410 -22.96 -11.54 -11.33
CA SER A 410 -24.00 -11.97 -12.31
C SER A 410 -24.83 -13.14 -11.81
N THR A 411 -24.31 -13.96 -10.89
CA THR A 411 -25.13 -15.02 -10.23
C THR A 411 -26.14 -14.47 -9.23
N LYS A 412 -26.06 -13.17 -8.90
CA LYS A 412 -26.93 -12.47 -7.92
C LYS A 412 -27.94 -11.53 -8.57
N THR A 413 -27.91 -11.39 -9.90
CA THR A 413 -28.84 -10.51 -10.65
C THR A 413 -30.18 -11.16 -10.97
N GLY A 414 -30.45 -12.37 -10.46
CA GLY A 414 -31.69 -13.13 -10.66
C GLY A 414 -32.74 -12.89 -9.59
#